data_9912bf4219508a61b98d87b8c88ebd67
#
_entry.id   9912bf4219508a61b98d87b8c88ebd67
#
_cell.length_a   1.000
_cell.length_b   1.000
_cell.length_c   1.000
_cell.angle_alpha   90.00
_cell.angle_beta   90.00
_cell.angle_gamma   90.00
#
_symmetry.space_group_name_H-M   'P 1'
#
loop_
_entity.id
_entity.type
_entity.pdbx_description
1 polymer ?
#
loop_
_entity_poly.entity_id
_entity_poly.type
_entity_poly.pdbx_seq_one_letter_code
_entity_poly.pdbx_strand_id
1 'polypeptide(L)'
;MKILLVDDERTEREGIRFLIEKFQFELEVAEAANGKLAMEYLQKYQDVDILLTDVKMPYMDGLQLAKYAKENRPDVIIIIFSSYSEFDYAKKACEVSAVNYLLKPIEVEEFKQVMEHVIALCRQKKQWKEQKENLLVADKKLL
;
A
#
# COMPACT_ATOMS: atom_id res chain seq x y z
N MET A 1 6.76 -10.45 -1.27
CA MET A 1 6.01 -9.23 -0.88
C MET A 1 5.29 -8.69 -2.10
N LYS A 2 4.06 -8.26 -1.97
CA LYS A 2 3.22 -7.85 -3.10
C LYS A 2 2.67 -6.44 -2.91
N ILE A 3 2.78 -5.62 -3.96
CA ILE A 3 2.23 -4.26 -4.01
C ILE A 3 1.10 -4.20 -5.04
N LEU A 4 0.00 -3.55 -4.68
CA LEU A 4 -1.10 -3.24 -5.59
C LEU A 4 -1.04 -1.75 -5.95
N LEU A 5 -0.81 -1.46 -7.23
CA LEU A 5 -0.77 -0.11 -7.78
C LEU A 5 -2.15 0.25 -8.32
N VAL A 6 -2.71 1.35 -7.83
CA VAL A 6 -4.06 1.80 -8.21
C VAL A 6 -4.00 3.22 -8.75
N ASP A 7 -4.26 3.36 -10.03
CA ASP A 7 -4.29 4.65 -10.74
C ASP A 7 -5.08 4.45 -12.02
N ASP A 8 -5.92 5.40 -12.39
CA ASP A 8 -6.68 5.34 -13.63
C ASP A 8 -5.83 5.63 -14.89
N GLU A 9 -4.63 6.18 -14.70
CA GLU A 9 -3.69 6.43 -15.77
C GLU A 9 -2.63 5.33 -15.86
N ARG A 10 -2.62 4.61 -16.96
CA ARG A 10 -1.67 3.53 -17.21
C ARG A 10 -0.21 4.01 -17.18
N THR A 11 0.05 5.20 -17.71
CA THR A 11 1.40 5.79 -17.73
C THR A 11 1.94 6.02 -16.33
N GLU A 12 1.09 6.41 -15.39
CA GLU A 12 1.48 6.58 -13.98
C GLU A 12 1.84 5.22 -13.36
N ARG A 13 1.05 4.19 -13.61
CA ARG A 13 1.36 2.84 -13.10
C ARG A 13 2.67 2.31 -13.68
N GLU A 14 2.90 2.52 -14.98
CA GLU A 14 4.13 2.11 -15.66
C GLU A 14 5.35 2.83 -15.07
N GLY A 15 5.21 4.12 -14.76
CA GLY A 15 6.27 4.91 -14.13
C GLY A 15 6.66 4.37 -12.76
N ILE A 16 5.69 4.03 -11.93
CA ILE A 16 5.93 3.44 -10.61
C ILE A 16 6.59 2.06 -10.76
N ARG A 17 6.09 1.23 -11.66
CA ARG A 17 6.66 -0.09 -11.94
C ARG A 17 8.13 0.03 -12.39
N PHE A 18 8.43 1.00 -13.26
CA PHE A 18 9.79 1.28 -13.70
C PHE A 18 10.72 1.60 -12.53
N LEU A 19 10.28 2.43 -11.58
CA LEU A 19 11.07 2.79 -10.41
C LEU A 19 11.29 1.60 -9.46
N ILE A 20 10.28 0.76 -9.30
CA ILE A 20 10.41 -0.47 -8.50
C ILE A 20 11.50 -1.37 -9.09
N GLU A 21 11.53 -1.53 -10.41
CA GLU A 21 12.55 -2.31 -11.10
C GLU A 21 13.94 -1.64 -11.03
N LYS A 22 14.00 -0.33 -11.23
CA LYS A 22 15.24 0.45 -11.18
C LYS A 22 15.97 0.30 -9.85
N PHE A 23 15.23 0.38 -8.75
CA PHE A 23 15.81 0.24 -7.41
C PHE A 23 15.90 -1.20 -6.95
N GLN A 24 15.52 -2.16 -7.79
CA GLN A 24 15.58 -3.58 -7.50
C GLN A 24 14.84 -3.99 -6.23
N PHE A 25 13.71 -3.34 -5.96
CA PHE A 25 12.83 -3.77 -4.89
C PHE A 25 12.19 -5.12 -5.26
N GLU A 26 12.32 -6.08 -4.36
CA GLU A 26 11.75 -7.42 -4.55
C GLU A 26 10.25 -7.41 -4.25
N LEU A 27 9.48 -6.83 -5.18
CA LEU A 27 8.03 -6.72 -5.07
C LEU A 27 7.36 -7.33 -6.28
N GLU A 28 6.41 -8.22 -6.02
CA GLU A 28 5.46 -8.64 -7.04
C GLU A 28 4.44 -7.52 -7.22
N VAL A 29 4.23 -7.08 -8.47
CA VAL A 29 3.39 -5.91 -8.77
C VAL A 29 2.08 -6.35 -9.39
N ALA A 30 0.97 -5.99 -8.77
CA ALA A 30 -0.36 -6.08 -9.34
C ALA A 30 -0.89 -4.65 -9.61
N GLU A 31 -1.80 -4.50 -10.54
CA GLU A 31 -2.34 -3.20 -10.95
C GLU A 31 -3.86 -3.23 -10.99
N ALA A 32 -4.48 -2.09 -10.66
CA ALA A 32 -5.90 -1.86 -10.82
C ALA A 32 -6.13 -0.46 -11.39
N ALA A 33 -7.06 -0.33 -12.32
CA ALA A 33 -7.32 0.93 -13.02
C ALA A 33 -8.24 1.90 -12.25
N ASN A 34 -8.88 1.44 -11.18
CA ASN A 34 -9.73 2.27 -10.34
C ASN A 34 -9.91 1.64 -8.96
N GLY A 35 -10.54 2.40 -8.06
CA GLY A 35 -10.70 1.97 -6.68
C GLY A 35 -11.65 0.76 -6.52
N LYS A 36 -12.66 0.65 -7.37
CA LYS A 36 -13.60 -0.48 -7.32
C LYS A 36 -12.89 -1.79 -7.68
N LEU A 37 -12.10 -1.79 -8.75
CA LEU A 37 -11.31 -2.96 -9.16
C LEU A 37 -10.28 -3.32 -8.10
N ALA A 38 -9.66 -2.32 -7.47
CA ALA A 38 -8.72 -2.54 -6.38
C ALA A 38 -9.41 -3.17 -5.16
N MET A 39 -10.59 -2.70 -4.79
CA MET A 39 -11.37 -3.27 -3.71
C MET A 39 -11.69 -4.74 -3.99
N GLU A 40 -12.17 -5.05 -5.20
CA GLU A 40 -12.45 -6.42 -5.62
C GLU A 40 -11.21 -7.31 -5.54
N TYR A 41 -10.05 -6.76 -5.96
CA TYR A 41 -8.78 -7.46 -5.88
C TYR A 41 -8.41 -7.77 -4.42
N LEU A 42 -8.56 -6.82 -3.52
CA LEU A 42 -8.28 -7.01 -2.09
C LEU A 42 -9.24 -8.01 -1.44
N GLN A 43 -10.47 -8.09 -1.90
CA GLN A 43 -11.44 -9.09 -1.43
C GLN A 43 -11.05 -10.50 -1.87
N LYS A 44 -10.55 -10.63 -3.09
CA LYS A 44 -10.23 -11.93 -3.69
C LYS A 44 -8.87 -12.47 -3.26
N TYR A 45 -7.85 -11.61 -3.15
CA TYR A 45 -6.47 -12.00 -2.88
C TYR A 45 -6.00 -11.47 -1.53
N GLN A 46 -5.53 -12.37 -0.67
CA GLN A 46 -5.09 -12.03 0.69
C GLN A 46 -3.58 -11.76 0.79
N ASP A 47 -2.86 -11.79 -0.32
CA ASP A 47 -1.41 -11.68 -0.36
C ASP A 47 -0.85 -10.28 -0.62
N VAL A 48 -1.72 -9.26 -0.69
CA VAL A 48 -1.28 -7.87 -0.86
C VAL A 48 -0.71 -7.33 0.45
N ASP A 49 0.52 -6.83 0.39
CA ASP A 49 1.22 -6.25 1.54
C ASP A 49 1.17 -4.72 1.54
N ILE A 50 1.21 -4.11 0.35
CA ILE A 50 1.28 -2.67 0.16
C ILE A 50 0.21 -2.25 -0.85
N LEU A 51 -0.54 -1.20 -0.51
CA LEU A 51 -1.50 -0.55 -1.41
C LEU A 51 -0.99 0.86 -1.72
N LEU A 52 -0.65 1.11 -2.98
CA LEU A 52 -0.27 2.44 -3.45
C LEU A 52 -1.38 2.94 -4.37
N THR A 53 -2.07 4.00 -3.96
CA THR A 53 -3.25 4.48 -4.69
C THR A 53 -3.22 5.98 -4.94
N ASP A 54 -3.66 6.37 -6.14
CA ASP A 54 -4.04 7.74 -6.46
C ASP A 54 -5.30 8.14 -5.65
N VAL A 55 -5.55 9.42 -5.51
CA VAL A 55 -6.75 9.96 -4.83
C VAL A 55 -7.91 10.07 -5.78
N LYS A 56 -7.75 10.84 -6.87
CA LYS A 56 -8.85 11.07 -7.82
C LYS A 56 -8.94 9.99 -8.86
N MET A 57 -9.95 9.16 -8.73
CA MET A 57 -10.25 8.08 -9.67
C MET A 57 -11.76 7.97 -9.86
N PRO A 58 -12.23 7.49 -11.04
CA PRO A 58 -13.64 7.24 -11.24
C PRO A 58 -14.16 6.09 -10.35
N TYR A 59 -15.45 6.11 -10.05
CA TYR A 59 -16.22 5.13 -9.26
C TYR A 59 -15.92 5.15 -7.78
N MET A 60 -14.69 4.89 -7.37
CA MET A 60 -14.26 4.92 -5.97
C MET A 60 -12.92 5.65 -5.90
N ASP A 61 -12.82 6.72 -5.11
CA ASP A 61 -11.57 7.45 -4.95
C ASP A 61 -10.59 6.72 -4.01
N GLY A 62 -9.33 7.19 -4.01
CA GLY A 62 -8.28 6.55 -3.22
C GLY A 62 -8.49 6.64 -1.72
N LEU A 63 -9.21 7.65 -1.23
CA LEU A 63 -9.50 7.80 0.20
C LEU A 63 -10.56 6.80 0.65
N GLN A 64 -11.58 6.59 -0.17
CA GLN A 64 -12.59 5.55 0.08
C GLN A 64 -11.96 4.17 0.07
N LEU A 65 -11.06 3.93 -0.89
CA LEU A 65 -10.32 2.68 -0.97
C LEU A 65 -9.42 2.46 0.25
N ALA A 66 -8.72 3.50 0.70
CA ALA A 66 -7.87 3.44 1.89
C ALA A 66 -8.68 3.12 3.14
N LYS A 67 -9.85 3.74 3.29
CA LYS A 67 -10.76 3.46 4.40
C LYS A 67 -11.21 2.01 4.38
N TYR A 68 -11.62 1.51 3.21
CA TYR A 68 -12.00 0.11 3.05
C TYR A 68 -10.87 -0.83 3.47
N ALA A 69 -9.65 -0.57 2.97
CA ALA A 69 -8.49 -1.40 3.27
C ALA A 69 -8.18 -1.42 4.76
N LYS A 70 -8.26 -0.29 5.44
CA LYS A 70 -8.03 -0.22 6.88
C LYS A 70 -9.03 -1.02 7.70
N GLU A 71 -10.30 -0.96 7.32
CA GLU A 71 -11.36 -1.67 8.01
C GLU A 71 -11.33 -3.18 7.75
N ASN A 72 -10.95 -3.60 6.55
CA ASN A 72 -11.04 -4.99 6.10
C ASN A 72 -9.69 -5.71 5.97
N ARG A 73 -8.62 -4.95 5.76
CA ARG A 73 -7.26 -5.48 5.58
C ARG A 73 -6.27 -4.64 6.39
N PRO A 74 -6.34 -4.66 7.74
CA PRO A 74 -5.53 -3.80 8.60
C PRO A 74 -4.02 -4.10 8.52
N ASP A 75 -3.62 -5.24 8.01
CA ASP A 75 -2.23 -5.64 7.80
C ASP A 75 -1.60 -4.98 6.54
N VAL A 76 -2.43 -4.44 5.63
CA VAL A 76 -1.93 -3.78 4.41
C VAL A 76 -1.44 -2.38 4.75
N ILE A 77 -0.23 -2.05 4.30
CA ILE A 77 0.33 -0.71 4.45
C ILE A 77 -0.08 0.14 3.26
N ILE A 78 -0.61 1.34 3.53
CA ILE A 78 -1.20 2.22 2.52
C ILE A 78 -0.26 3.38 2.22
N ILE A 79 -0.06 3.64 0.92
CA ILE A 79 0.64 4.80 0.41
C ILE A 79 -0.34 5.58 -0.47
N ILE A 80 -0.57 6.84 -0.16
CA ILE A 80 -1.39 7.75 -0.98
C ILE A 80 -0.46 8.53 -1.91
N PHE A 81 -0.74 8.49 -3.21
CA PHE A 81 0.04 9.17 -4.25
C PHE A 81 -0.84 10.24 -4.90
N SER A 82 -0.62 11.50 -4.55
CA SER A 82 -1.51 12.59 -4.99
C SER A 82 -0.76 13.85 -5.38
N SER A 83 -1.43 14.71 -6.15
CA SER A 83 -0.90 16.03 -6.48
C SER A 83 -0.84 16.92 -5.23
N TYR A 84 -0.03 17.99 -5.30
CA TYR A 84 0.11 18.95 -4.20
C TYR A 84 -1.23 19.55 -3.81
N SER A 85 -2.08 19.86 -4.79
CA SER A 85 -3.41 20.46 -4.53
C SER A 85 -4.38 19.51 -3.80
N GLU A 86 -4.16 18.21 -3.90
CA GLU A 86 -4.99 17.20 -3.24
C GLU A 86 -4.41 16.74 -1.90
N PHE A 87 -3.17 17.07 -1.63
CA PHE A 87 -2.42 16.59 -0.47
C PHE A 87 -3.09 16.98 0.85
N ASP A 88 -3.47 18.25 1.01
CA ASP A 88 -4.12 18.72 2.23
C ASP A 88 -5.48 18.04 2.46
N TYR A 89 -6.23 17.82 1.39
CA TYR A 89 -7.50 17.09 1.45
C TYR A 89 -7.28 15.64 1.89
N ALA A 90 -6.33 14.98 1.26
CA ALA A 90 -5.99 13.58 1.58
C ALA A 90 -5.49 13.45 3.02
N LYS A 91 -4.64 14.38 3.46
CA LYS A 91 -4.10 14.40 4.81
C LYS A 91 -5.19 14.55 5.87
N LYS A 92 -6.14 15.47 5.65
CA LYS A 92 -7.28 15.66 6.58
C LYS A 92 -8.17 14.44 6.65
N ALA A 93 -8.48 13.83 5.51
CA ALA A 93 -9.34 12.64 5.46
C ALA A 93 -8.69 11.42 6.11
N CYS A 94 -7.37 11.39 6.15
CA CYS A 94 -6.59 10.28 6.71
C CYS A 94 -5.92 10.61 8.05
N GLU A 95 -6.28 11.70 8.71
CA GLU A 95 -5.68 12.16 9.97
C GLU A 95 -5.66 11.10 11.07
N VAL A 96 -6.64 10.24 11.10
CA VAL A 96 -6.79 9.18 12.11
C VAL A 96 -6.02 7.90 11.71
N SER A 97 -5.44 7.89 10.51
CA SER A 97 -4.85 6.68 9.94
C SER A 97 -3.38 6.90 9.62
N ALA A 98 -2.50 6.07 10.17
CA ALA A 98 -1.08 6.08 9.82
C ALA A 98 -0.92 5.61 8.37
N VAL A 99 -0.96 6.54 7.41
CA VAL A 99 -0.68 6.28 6.00
C VAL A 99 0.55 7.06 5.55
N ASN A 100 1.22 6.54 4.55
CA ASN A 100 2.37 7.18 3.93
C ASN A 100 1.92 7.97 2.71
N TYR A 101 2.63 9.01 2.35
CA TYR A 101 2.27 9.91 1.25
C TYR A 101 3.42 10.07 0.27
N LEU A 102 3.07 10.13 -1.02
CA LEU A 102 3.95 10.54 -2.10
C LEU A 102 3.28 11.65 -2.89
N LEU A 103 4.02 12.70 -3.23
CA LEU A 103 3.51 13.81 -4.02
C LEU A 103 3.78 13.60 -5.51
N LYS A 104 2.82 14.05 -6.34
CA LYS A 104 3.00 14.18 -7.79
C LYS A 104 3.49 15.59 -8.12
N PRO A 105 4.43 15.77 -9.05
CA PRO A 105 5.15 14.73 -9.80
C PRO A 105 6.12 13.96 -8.88
N ILE A 106 6.34 12.69 -9.22
CA ILE A 106 7.16 11.82 -8.39
C ILE A 106 8.61 12.28 -8.37
N GLU A 107 9.18 12.40 -7.18
CA GLU A 107 10.60 12.61 -6.98
C GLU A 107 11.25 11.26 -6.68
N VAL A 108 12.29 10.92 -7.44
CA VAL A 108 12.90 9.59 -7.43
C VAL A 108 13.46 9.22 -6.05
N GLU A 109 14.17 10.16 -5.41
CA GLU A 109 14.74 9.93 -4.07
C GLU A 109 13.66 9.80 -2.98
N GLU A 110 12.62 10.61 -3.06
CA GLU A 110 11.48 10.52 -2.13
C GLU A 110 10.78 9.17 -2.27
N PHE A 111 10.55 8.73 -3.51
CA PHE A 111 9.98 7.41 -3.78
C PHE A 111 10.82 6.30 -3.15
N LYS A 112 12.13 6.33 -3.38
CA LYS A 112 13.06 5.36 -2.82
C LYS A 112 12.97 5.30 -1.30
N GLN A 113 13.01 6.45 -0.63
CA GLN A 113 12.96 6.54 0.83
C GLN A 113 11.64 6.01 1.39
N VAL A 114 10.52 6.38 0.80
CA VAL A 114 9.20 5.91 1.24
C VAL A 114 9.08 4.41 1.06
N MET A 115 9.52 3.88 -0.09
CA MET A 115 9.45 2.44 -0.35
C MET A 115 10.35 1.64 0.60
N GLU A 116 11.56 2.10 0.86
CA GLU A 116 12.46 1.45 1.82
C GLU A 116 11.83 1.40 3.22
N HIS A 117 11.23 2.51 3.64
CA HIS A 117 10.53 2.60 4.93
C HIS A 117 9.34 1.63 4.99
N VAL A 118 8.50 1.64 3.97
CA VAL A 118 7.29 0.80 3.91
C VAL A 118 7.65 -0.68 3.84
N ILE A 119 8.64 -1.04 3.04
CA ILE A 119 9.11 -2.44 2.95
C ILE A 119 9.66 -2.91 4.29
N ALA A 120 10.41 -2.07 5.00
CA ALA A 120 10.91 -2.39 6.34
C ALA A 120 9.76 -2.62 7.33
N LEU A 121 8.71 -1.77 7.29
CA LEU A 121 7.52 -1.96 8.11
C LEU A 121 6.81 -3.28 7.80
N CYS A 122 6.69 -3.65 6.53
CA CYS A 122 6.09 -4.93 6.13
C CYS A 122 6.87 -6.12 6.68
N ARG A 123 8.20 -6.06 6.62
CA ARG A 123 9.07 -7.11 7.18
C ARG A 123 8.91 -7.23 8.69
N GLN A 124 8.86 -6.12 9.40
CA GLN A 124 8.65 -6.12 10.85
C GLN A 124 7.31 -6.73 11.23
N LYS A 125 6.24 -6.39 10.52
CA LYS A 125 4.91 -6.97 10.76
C LYS A 125 4.91 -8.48 10.54
N LYS A 126 5.56 -8.96 9.49
CA LYS A 126 5.67 -10.40 9.20
C LYS A 126 6.46 -11.14 10.27
N GLN A 127 7.60 -10.60 10.69
CA GLN A 127 8.43 -11.17 11.76
C GLN A 127 7.66 -11.23 13.08
N TRP A 128 6.99 -10.15 13.44
CA TRP A 128 6.18 -10.10 14.65
C TRP A 128 5.09 -11.16 14.65
N LYS A 129 4.41 -11.33 13.53
CA LYS A 129 3.35 -12.33 13.35
C LYS A 129 3.91 -13.74 13.52
N GLU A 130 5.04 -14.05 12.89
CA GLU A 130 5.71 -15.35 12.99
C GLU A 130 6.14 -15.64 14.43
N GLN A 131 6.75 -14.69 15.13
CA GLN A 131 7.16 -14.85 16.52
C GLN A 131 5.96 -15.11 17.41
N LYS A 132 4.87 -14.40 17.21
CA LYS A 132 3.63 -14.60 17.97
C LYS A 132 3.04 -16.00 17.75
N GLU A 133 3.01 -16.46 16.51
CA GLU A 133 2.55 -17.80 16.17
C GLU A 133 3.44 -18.88 16.78
N ASN A 134 4.76 -18.71 16.75
CA ASN A 134 5.72 -19.62 17.35
C ASN A 134 5.57 -19.70 18.87
N LEU A 135 5.34 -18.59 19.54
CA LEU A 135 5.07 -18.54 20.98
C LEU A 135 3.79 -19.29 21.35
N LEU A 136 2.73 -19.12 20.58
CA LEU A 136 1.46 -19.83 20.78
C LEU A 136 1.63 -21.34 20.61
N VAL A 137 2.41 -21.78 19.64
CA VAL A 137 2.72 -23.20 19.40
C VAL A 137 3.54 -23.76 20.57
N ALA A 138 4.54 -23.02 21.04
CA ALA A 138 5.36 -23.43 22.17
C ALA A 138 4.52 -23.60 23.45
N ASP A 139 3.62 -22.66 23.74
CA ASP A 139 2.70 -22.75 24.88
C ASP A 139 1.80 -23.99 24.80
N LYS A 140 1.29 -24.31 23.62
CA LYS A 140 0.48 -25.51 23.41
C LYS A 140 1.27 -26.81 23.64
N LYS A 141 2.57 -26.81 23.32
CA LYS A 141 3.43 -27.97 23.55
C LYS A 141 3.77 -28.19 25.03
N LEU A 142 3.76 -27.15 25.83
CA LEU A 142 4.04 -27.21 27.27
C LEU A 142 2.81 -27.65 28.07
N LEU A 143 1.65 -27.59 27.51
CA LEU A 143 0.42 -28.08 28.13
C LEU A 143 0.15 -29.53 27.76
#